data_ca5b725d660792d110dfd8b448900acd
#
_entry.id   ca5b725d660792d110dfd8b448900acd
#
_cell.length_a   1.000
_cell.length_b   1.000
_cell.length_c   1.000
_cell.angle_alpha   90.00
_cell.angle_beta   90.00
_cell.angle_gamma   90.00
#
_symmetry.space_group_name_H-M   'P 1'
#
loop_
_entity.id
_entity.type
_entity.pdbx_description
1 polymer ?
#
loop_
_entity_poly.entity_id
_entity_poly.type
_entity_poly.pdbx_seq_one_letter_code
_entity_poly.pdbx_strand_id
1 'polypeptide(L)'
;MKKVSFTEMKNGTKEDYLFLDKHEKDFASKTADRILKFMSGLTETLEGYQVSRLEHSLQSATRAYRNGESDEMIVAALLHDIGDELAPMNHSEYAAAILKPYVSEKTHWIVEKHGEFQMYYYAHHLGGNKNKRDKYINHKYYQATVDFCENYDQGSFDPKYKSLPLEHFKPMVKRIFSRKPYSQ
;
A
#
# COMPACT_ATOMS: atom_id res chain seq x y z
N MET A 1 34.00 3.90 5.38
CA MET A 1 32.88 4.88 5.47
C MET A 1 32.94 5.59 6.82
N LYS A 2 32.77 6.92 6.85
CA LYS A 2 32.66 7.69 8.12
C LYS A 2 31.41 7.19 8.88
N LYS A 3 31.54 7.03 10.20
CA LYS A 3 30.47 6.67 11.14
C LYS A 3 30.51 7.65 12.29
N VAL A 4 29.39 7.80 12.99
CA VAL A 4 29.35 8.51 14.27
C VAL A 4 30.15 7.72 15.32
N SER A 5 30.67 8.44 16.30
CA SER A 5 31.50 7.82 17.36
C SER A 5 30.72 7.36 18.58
N PHE A 6 29.47 7.86 18.74
CA PHE A 6 28.66 7.54 19.89
C PHE A 6 28.01 6.15 19.78
N THR A 7 27.79 5.51 20.92
CA THR A 7 27.05 4.26 21.09
C THR A 7 25.72 4.44 21.81
N GLU A 8 25.49 5.62 22.39
CA GLU A 8 24.22 6.04 23.01
C GLU A 8 23.82 7.40 22.42
N MET A 9 22.56 7.54 22.02
CA MET A 9 22.04 8.75 21.37
C MET A 9 22.34 10.05 22.16
N LYS A 10 22.20 10.02 23.48
CA LYS A 10 22.46 11.17 24.36
C LYS A 10 23.89 11.72 24.29
N ASN A 11 24.85 10.94 23.79
CA ASN A 11 26.27 11.30 23.69
C ASN A 11 26.65 11.85 22.31
N GLY A 12 25.69 11.94 21.37
CA GLY A 12 25.92 12.46 20.03
C GLY A 12 26.09 13.99 20.05
N THR A 13 26.98 14.47 19.18
CA THR A 13 27.20 15.90 18.94
C THR A 13 26.24 16.43 17.87
N LYS A 14 26.14 17.75 17.75
CA LYS A 14 25.37 18.39 16.67
C LYS A 14 25.88 17.94 15.28
N GLU A 15 27.17 17.84 15.11
CA GLU A 15 27.85 17.42 13.88
C GLU A 15 27.49 15.98 13.52
N ASP A 16 27.41 15.09 14.52
CA ASP A 16 26.98 13.71 14.32
C ASP A 16 25.53 13.66 13.82
N TYR A 17 24.61 14.41 14.43
CA TYR A 17 23.20 14.43 14.02
C TYR A 17 22.98 15.05 12.64
N LEU A 18 23.71 16.11 12.29
CA LEU A 18 23.66 16.68 10.93
C LEU A 18 24.20 15.69 9.88
N PHE A 19 25.21 14.92 10.23
CA PHE A 19 25.71 13.85 9.37
C PHE A 19 24.68 12.75 9.18
N LEU A 20 24.01 12.28 10.26
CA LEU A 20 22.95 11.26 10.20
C LEU A 20 21.74 11.76 9.42
N ASP A 21 21.25 12.99 9.68
CA ASP A 21 20.10 13.58 8.97
C ASP A 21 20.29 13.58 7.45
N LYS A 22 21.51 13.87 6.98
CA LYS A 22 21.82 13.80 5.54
C LYS A 22 21.68 12.35 5.01
N HIS A 23 22.16 11.36 5.76
CA HIS A 23 22.06 9.96 5.36
C HIS A 23 20.63 9.44 5.44
N GLU A 24 19.86 9.85 6.44
CA GLU A 24 18.44 9.50 6.59
C GLU A 24 17.60 10.07 5.44
N LYS A 25 17.85 11.32 5.04
CA LYS A 25 17.19 11.94 3.88
C LYS A 25 17.51 11.20 2.57
N ASP A 26 18.79 10.84 2.35
CA ASP A 26 19.18 10.03 1.18
C ASP A 26 18.53 8.64 1.22
N PHE A 27 18.48 8.00 2.39
CA PHE A 27 17.79 6.73 2.57
C PHE A 27 16.28 6.86 2.32
N ALA A 28 15.62 7.89 2.87
CA ALA A 28 14.20 8.14 2.68
C ALA A 28 13.86 8.41 1.19
N SER A 29 14.70 9.13 0.46
CA SER A 29 14.48 9.39 -0.97
C SER A 29 14.43 8.14 -1.85
N LYS A 30 14.97 7.02 -1.38
CA LYS A 30 15.00 5.71 -2.06
C LYS A 30 13.86 4.78 -1.64
N THR A 31 12.83 5.29 -0.94
CA THR A 31 11.69 4.48 -0.46
C THR A 31 10.94 3.80 -1.61
N ALA A 32 10.69 4.49 -2.72
CA ALA A 32 10.06 3.92 -3.90
C ALA A 32 10.81 2.68 -4.43
N ASP A 33 12.13 2.75 -4.51
CA ASP A 33 12.94 1.63 -5.04
C ASP A 33 12.89 0.41 -4.09
N ARG A 34 12.86 0.64 -2.77
CA ARG A 34 12.71 -0.45 -1.78
C ARG A 34 11.31 -1.08 -1.85
N ILE A 35 10.27 -0.29 -2.01
CA ILE A 35 8.89 -0.76 -2.18
C ILE A 35 8.79 -1.61 -3.45
N LEU A 36 9.29 -1.12 -4.58
CA LEU A 36 9.27 -1.85 -5.84
C LEU A 36 10.06 -3.16 -5.78
N LYS A 37 11.20 -3.15 -5.08
CA LYS A 37 11.98 -4.36 -4.81
C LYS A 37 11.20 -5.36 -3.96
N PHE A 38 10.53 -4.90 -2.92
CA PHE A 38 9.68 -5.76 -2.07
C PHE A 38 8.52 -6.34 -2.89
N MET A 39 7.80 -5.50 -3.64
CA MET A 39 6.73 -5.94 -4.54
C MET A 39 7.17 -7.03 -5.52
N SER A 40 8.36 -6.89 -6.11
CA SER A 40 8.88 -7.91 -7.04
C SER A 40 9.15 -9.28 -6.40
N GLY A 41 9.20 -9.35 -5.08
CA GLY A 41 9.33 -10.59 -4.31
C GLY A 41 8.00 -11.27 -3.98
N LEU A 42 6.85 -10.59 -4.16
CA LEU A 42 5.51 -11.12 -3.87
C LEU A 42 5.01 -12.13 -4.95
N THR A 43 5.91 -12.93 -5.48
CA THR A 43 5.63 -13.89 -6.57
C THR A 43 5.06 -15.21 -6.08
N GLU A 44 5.23 -15.52 -4.81
CA GLU A 44 4.64 -16.70 -4.20
C GLU A 44 3.18 -16.43 -3.86
N THR A 45 2.38 -17.47 -3.93
CA THR A 45 0.95 -17.35 -3.67
C THR A 45 0.66 -17.82 -2.24
N LEU A 46 -0.27 -17.17 -1.55
CA LEU A 46 -0.92 -17.79 -0.41
C LEU A 46 -1.64 -19.05 -0.93
N GLU A 47 -1.38 -20.18 -0.31
CA GLU A 47 -2.02 -21.44 -0.71
C GLU A 47 -3.53 -21.28 -0.86
N GLY A 48 -4.08 -21.78 -1.95
CA GLY A 48 -5.50 -21.76 -2.25
C GLY A 48 -5.96 -20.68 -3.22
N TYR A 49 -5.18 -19.61 -3.46
CA TYR A 49 -5.51 -18.63 -4.49
C TYR A 49 -4.97 -19.05 -5.87
N GLN A 50 -5.63 -18.58 -6.94
CA GLN A 50 -5.24 -18.87 -8.33
C GLN A 50 -4.15 -17.94 -8.87
N VAL A 51 -3.86 -16.86 -8.18
CA VAL A 51 -2.86 -15.84 -8.56
C VAL A 51 -1.94 -15.54 -7.38
N SER A 52 -0.71 -15.09 -7.66
CA SER A 52 0.21 -14.64 -6.62
C SER A 52 -0.22 -13.29 -6.04
N ARG A 53 0.36 -12.91 -4.90
CA ARG A 53 0.12 -11.58 -4.32
C ARG A 53 0.57 -10.46 -5.26
N LEU A 54 1.69 -10.64 -5.95
CA LEU A 54 2.11 -9.71 -6.98
C LEU A 54 1.06 -9.58 -8.07
N GLU A 55 0.56 -10.70 -8.61
CA GLU A 55 -0.43 -10.68 -9.69
C GLU A 55 -1.75 -10.04 -9.25
N HIS A 56 -2.24 -10.32 -8.04
CA HIS A 56 -3.39 -9.63 -7.46
C HIS A 56 -3.20 -8.11 -7.44
N SER A 57 -2.07 -7.65 -6.92
CA SER A 57 -1.70 -6.22 -6.88
C SER A 57 -1.63 -5.59 -8.27
N LEU A 58 -1.04 -6.30 -9.24
CA LEU A 58 -0.95 -5.84 -10.63
C LEU A 58 -2.32 -5.77 -11.30
N GLN A 59 -3.21 -6.73 -11.05
CA GLN A 59 -4.59 -6.70 -11.55
C GLN A 59 -5.36 -5.52 -10.99
N SER A 60 -5.30 -5.29 -9.66
CA SER A 60 -5.94 -4.17 -8.99
C SER A 60 -5.47 -2.83 -9.57
N ALA A 61 -4.17 -2.63 -9.68
CA ALA A 61 -3.59 -1.42 -10.26
C ALA A 61 -3.95 -1.25 -11.75
N THR A 62 -3.99 -2.36 -12.53
CA THR A 62 -4.36 -2.32 -13.93
C THR A 62 -5.82 -1.92 -14.13
N ARG A 63 -6.73 -2.41 -13.26
CA ARG A 63 -8.13 -2.02 -13.27
C ARG A 63 -8.28 -0.53 -12.99
N ALA A 64 -7.62 -0.03 -11.95
CA ALA A 64 -7.62 1.39 -11.62
C ALA A 64 -7.05 2.25 -12.77
N TYR A 65 -5.95 1.83 -13.38
CA TYR A 65 -5.35 2.51 -14.53
C TYR A 65 -6.29 2.56 -15.74
N ARG A 66 -6.92 1.44 -16.10
CA ARG A 66 -7.86 1.36 -17.23
C ARG A 66 -9.15 2.14 -16.99
N ASN A 67 -9.52 2.32 -15.72
CA ASN A 67 -10.65 3.15 -15.32
C ASN A 67 -10.33 4.67 -15.31
N GLY A 68 -9.08 5.05 -15.63
CA GLY A 68 -8.66 6.45 -15.69
C GLY A 68 -8.44 7.11 -14.33
N GLU A 69 -8.14 6.31 -13.30
CA GLU A 69 -7.84 6.82 -11.97
C GLU A 69 -6.55 7.64 -11.92
N SER A 70 -6.44 8.47 -10.89
CA SER A 70 -5.20 9.22 -10.62
C SER A 70 -4.05 8.29 -10.28
N ASP A 71 -2.80 8.76 -10.51
CA ASP A 71 -1.59 8.04 -10.07
C ASP A 71 -1.66 7.60 -8.60
N GLU A 72 -2.26 8.44 -7.76
CA GLU A 72 -2.41 8.18 -6.33
C GLU A 72 -3.29 6.95 -6.06
N MET A 73 -4.44 6.85 -6.72
CA MET A 73 -5.33 5.71 -6.58
C MET A 73 -4.77 4.45 -7.24
N ILE A 74 -4.09 4.59 -8.37
CA ILE A 74 -3.40 3.47 -9.04
C ILE A 74 -2.32 2.88 -8.13
N VAL A 75 -1.50 3.74 -7.50
CA VAL A 75 -0.45 3.30 -6.56
C VAL A 75 -1.08 2.73 -5.28
N ALA A 76 -2.19 3.29 -4.81
CA ALA A 76 -2.94 2.72 -3.69
C ALA A 76 -3.44 1.30 -4.02
N ALA A 77 -4.02 1.10 -5.20
CA ALA A 77 -4.46 -0.22 -5.67
C ALA A 77 -3.29 -1.20 -5.86
N LEU A 78 -2.11 -0.72 -6.28
CA LEU A 78 -0.91 -1.56 -6.37
C LEU A 78 -0.41 -2.03 -5.01
N LEU A 79 -0.54 -1.20 -3.96
CA LEU A 79 0.12 -1.42 -2.67
C LEU A 79 -0.84 -1.79 -1.54
N HIS A 80 -2.15 -1.90 -1.78
CA HIS A 80 -3.14 -2.08 -0.70
C HIS A 80 -2.89 -3.34 0.14
N ASP A 81 -2.37 -4.40 -0.47
CA ASP A 81 -2.04 -5.69 0.16
C ASP A 81 -0.52 -5.90 0.40
N ILE A 82 0.30 -4.84 0.29
CA ILE A 82 1.76 -4.98 0.51
C ILE A 82 2.11 -5.50 1.92
N GLY A 83 1.19 -5.41 2.86
CA GLY A 83 1.35 -5.87 4.23
C GLY A 83 1.11 -7.37 4.43
N ASP A 84 0.58 -8.09 3.47
CA ASP A 84 0.12 -9.47 3.67
C ASP A 84 1.23 -10.43 4.16
N GLU A 85 2.46 -10.28 3.69
CA GLU A 85 3.57 -11.13 4.16
C GLU A 85 4.11 -10.73 5.54
N LEU A 86 4.07 -9.45 5.87
CA LEU A 86 4.71 -8.93 7.08
C LEU A 86 3.73 -8.70 8.22
N ALA A 87 2.48 -8.45 7.91
CA ALA A 87 1.44 -8.08 8.86
C ALA A 87 0.06 -8.65 8.46
N PRO A 88 -0.10 -9.98 8.27
CA PRO A 88 -1.31 -10.57 7.70
C PRO A 88 -2.57 -10.28 8.52
N MET A 89 -2.44 -10.03 9.83
CA MET A 89 -3.57 -9.74 10.71
C MET A 89 -4.06 -8.29 10.63
N ASN A 90 -3.24 -7.38 10.10
CA ASN A 90 -3.53 -5.95 9.95
C ASN A 90 -2.86 -5.36 8.69
N HIS A 91 -2.82 -6.12 7.59
CA HIS A 91 -2.17 -5.74 6.34
C HIS A 91 -2.66 -4.38 5.80
N SER A 92 -3.95 -4.11 5.93
CA SER A 92 -4.57 -2.86 5.48
C SER A 92 -4.00 -1.64 6.22
N GLU A 93 -3.85 -1.73 7.54
CA GLU A 93 -3.24 -0.68 8.36
C GLU A 93 -1.75 -0.51 8.02
N TYR A 94 -1.04 -1.62 7.79
CA TYR A 94 0.37 -1.61 7.38
C TYR A 94 0.55 -0.89 6.03
N ALA A 95 -0.24 -1.25 5.03
CA ALA A 95 -0.23 -0.60 3.71
C ALA A 95 -0.58 0.89 3.81
N ALA A 96 -1.62 1.21 4.57
CA ALA A 96 -2.03 2.60 4.81
C ALA A 96 -0.93 3.43 5.50
N ALA A 97 -0.22 2.85 6.48
CA ALA A 97 0.88 3.54 7.17
C ALA A 97 2.04 3.90 6.23
N ILE A 98 2.38 3.00 5.29
CA ILE A 98 3.41 3.27 4.27
C ILE A 98 2.98 4.43 3.34
N LEU A 99 1.72 4.47 2.95
CA LEU A 99 1.17 5.46 2.02
C LEU A 99 0.88 6.81 2.68
N LYS A 100 0.52 6.82 3.97
CA LYS A 100 0.04 7.99 4.71
C LYS A 100 0.81 9.28 4.47
N PRO A 101 2.17 9.29 4.46
CA PRO A 101 2.92 10.53 4.28
C PRO A 101 2.78 11.16 2.88
N TYR A 102 2.28 10.41 1.89
CA TYR A 102 2.39 10.77 0.47
C TYR A 102 1.05 10.87 -0.26
N VAL A 103 -0.04 10.44 0.37
CA VAL A 103 -1.37 10.38 -0.26
C VAL A 103 -2.38 11.23 0.50
N SER A 104 -3.51 11.53 -0.15
CA SER A 104 -4.62 12.24 0.47
C SER A 104 -5.26 11.44 1.61
N GLU A 105 -5.95 12.15 2.51
CA GLU A 105 -6.75 11.53 3.58
C GLU A 105 -7.74 10.50 3.02
N LYS A 106 -8.36 10.80 1.88
CA LYS A 106 -9.29 9.90 1.20
C LYS A 106 -8.61 8.58 0.83
N THR A 107 -7.47 8.65 0.15
CA THR A 107 -6.74 7.46 -0.32
C THR A 107 -6.20 6.66 0.87
N HIS A 108 -5.65 7.33 1.88
CA HIS A 108 -5.23 6.68 3.12
C HIS A 108 -6.38 5.90 3.78
N TRP A 109 -7.55 6.54 3.94
CA TRP A 109 -8.74 5.91 4.51
C TRP A 109 -9.18 4.67 3.72
N ILE A 110 -9.24 4.77 2.38
CA ILE A 110 -9.63 3.67 1.51
C ILE A 110 -8.72 2.46 1.77
N VAL A 111 -7.41 2.65 1.74
CA VAL A 111 -6.46 1.56 1.97
C VAL A 111 -6.54 1.03 3.40
N GLU A 112 -6.67 1.90 4.39
CA GLU A 112 -6.78 1.47 5.79
C GLU A 112 -8.01 0.59 6.06
N LYS A 113 -9.12 0.85 5.38
CA LYS A 113 -10.39 0.17 5.63
C LYS A 113 -10.75 -0.91 4.61
N HIS A 114 -10.01 -1.01 3.49
CA HIS A 114 -10.37 -1.94 2.41
C HIS A 114 -10.60 -3.38 2.89
N GLY A 115 -9.79 -3.91 3.80
CA GLY A 115 -9.95 -5.27 4.31
C GLY A 115 -11.28 -5.50 5.03
N GLU A 116 -11.77 -4.53 5.82
CA GLU A 116 -13.11 -4.63 6.43
C GLU A 116 -14.22 -4.54 5.36
N PHE A 117 -14.03 -3.73 4.32
CA PHE A 117 -14.98 -3.60 3.22
C PHE A 117 -14.99 -4.83 2.32
N GLN A 118 -13.84 -5.44 2.10
CA GLN A 118 -13.67 -6.68 1.35
C GLN A 118 -14.37 -7.86 2.02
N MET A 119 -14.48 -7.89 3.36
CA MET A 119 -15.25 -8.89 4.11
C MET A 119 -16.71 -9.02 3.65
N TYR A 120 -17.28 -8.00 3.00
CA TYR A 120 -18.62 -8.03 2.43
C TYR A 120 -18.84 -9.21 1.48
N TYR A 121 -17.81 -9.61 0.75
CA TYR A 121 -17.90 -10.66 -0.27
C TYR A 121 -17.79 -12.07 0.30
N TYR A 122 -17.11 -12.26 1.44
CA TYR A 122 -16.78 -13.60 1.91
C TYR A 122 -17.08 -13.91 3.39
N ALA A 123 -17.19 -12.91 4.26
CA ALA A 123 -17.27 -13.17 5.71
C ALA A 123 -18.44 -14.07 6.13
N HIS A 124 -19.58 -13.97 5.45
CA HIS A 124 -20.76 -14.79 5.74
C HIS A 124 -20.54 -16.28 5.46
N HIS A 125 -19.62 -16.64 4.56
CA HIS A 125 -19.24 -18.04 4.31
C HIS A 125 -18.42 -18.63 5.47
N LEU A 126 -17.83 -17.79 6.29
CA LEU A 126 -17.05 -18.16 7.46
C LEU A 126 -17.81 -17.93 8.79
N GLY A 127 -19.12 -17.71 8.73
CA GLY A 127 -19.95 -17.41 9.90
C GLY A 127 -19.79 -15.99 10.45
N GLY A 128 -19.08 -15.11 9.74
CA GLY A 128 -18.87 -13.73 10.12
C GLY A 128 -19.96 -12.78 9.58
N ASN A 129 -19.89 -11.52 10.02
CA ASN A 129 -20.80 -10.47 9.59
C ASN A 129 -20.26 -9.76 8.34
N LYS A 130 -20.86 -10.00 7.17
CA LYS A 130 -20.50 -9.32 5.92
C LYS A 130 -20.80 -7.82 5.94
N ASN A 131 -21.74 -7.37 6.76
CA ASN A 131 -22.14 -5.98 6.85
C ASN A 131 -21.31 -5.18 7.89
N LYS A 132 -20.17 -5.69 8.32
CA LYS A 132 -19.30 -5.03 9.30
C LYS A 132 -18.90 -3.61 8.90
N ARG A 133 -18.79 -3.36 7.57
CA ARG A 133 -18.50 -2.03 6.99
C ARG A 133 -19.61 -0.99 7.22
N ASP A 134 -20.86 -1.41 7.53
CA ASP A 134 -22.02 -0.50 7.66
C ASP A 134 -21.88 0.46 8.85
N LYS A 135 -21.01 0.13 9.84
CA LYS A 135 -20.65 1.08 10.90
C LYS A 135 -20.05 2.38 10.37
N TYR A 136 -19.58 2.41 9.14
CA TYR A 136 -18.98 3.56 8.45
C TYR A 136 -19.92 4.23 7.44
N ILE A 137 -21.22 3.86 7.36
CA ILE A 137 -22.14 4.30 6.29
C ILE A 137 -22.25 5.83 6.19
N ASN A 138 -22.07 6.56 7.28
CA ASN A 138 -22.09 8.02 7.32
C ASN A 138 -20.71 8.67 7.14
N HIS A 139 -19.66 7.88 6.95
CA HIS A 139 -18.32 8.42 6.74
C HIS A 139 -18.16 8.96 5.32
N LYS A 140 -17.57 10.16 5.17
CA LYS A 140 -17.39 10.87 3.88
C LYS A 140 -16.73 10.05 2.78
N TYR A 141 -15.95 9.02 3.13
CA TYR A 141 -15.24 8.15 2.18
C TYR A 141 -15.83 6.73 2.10
N TYR A 142 -16.97 6.47 2.73
CA TYR A 142 -17.61 5.15 2.70
C TYR A 142 -17.82 4.64 1.27
N GLN A 143 -18.52 5.42 0.44
CA GLN A 143 -18.83 5.02 -0.92
C GLN A 143 -17.56 4.82 -1.76
N ALA A 144 -16.57 5.69 -1.61
CA ALA A 144 -15.30 5.54 -2.33
C ALA A 144 -14.55 4.27 -1.95
N THR A 145 -14.69 3.79 -0.70
CA THR A 145 -14.10 2.50 -0.29
C THR A 145 -14.89 1.32 -0.81
N VAL A 146 -16.22 1.42 -0.89
CA VAL A 146 -17.06 0.43 -1.58
C VAL A 146 -16.64 0.31 -3.03
N ASP A 147 -16.54 1.45 -3.74
CA ASP A 147 -16.17 1.50 -5.16
C ASP A 147 -14.77 0.92 -5.41
N PHE A 148 -13.82 1.20 -4.52
CA PHE A 148 -12.47 0.63 -4.58
C PHE A 148 -12.49 -0.90 -4.50
N CYS A 149 -13.15 -1.46 -3.49
CA CYS A 149 -13.25 -2.91 -3.33
C CYS A 149 -14.00 -3.56 -4.49
N GLU A 150 -15.11 -2.95 -4.95
CA GLU A 150 -15.92 -3.47 -6.04
C GLU A 150 -15.16 -3.49 -7.36
N ASN A 151 -14.51 -2.37 -7.72
CA ASN A 151 -13.94 -2.20 -9.05
C ASN A 151 -12.50 -2.71 -9.18
N TYR A 152 -11.71 -2.70 -8.09
CA TYR A 152 -10.27 -2.93 -8.19
C TYR A 152 -9.80 -4.14 -7.40
N ASP A 153 -10.37 -4.44 -6.20
CA ASP A 153 -9.84 -5.45 -5.32
C ASP A 153 -10.52 -6.82 -5.52
N GLN A 154 -11.83 -6.93 -5.24
CA GLN A 154 -12.54 -8.21 -5.17
C GLN A 154 -12.51 -9.03 -6.48
N GLY A 155 -12.35 -8.39 -7.61
CA GLY A 155 -12.28 -9.04 -8.94
C GLY A 155 -10.85 -9.34 -9.42
N SER A 156 -9.82 -9.15 -8.60
CA SER A 156 -8.41 -9.21 -9.00
C SER A 156 -7.74 -10.56 -8.67
N PHE A 157 -8.47 -11.66 -8.89
CA PHE A 157 -8.05 -13.06 -8.64
C PHE A 157 -8.18 -13.95 -9.88
N ASP A 158 -8.31 -13.37 -11.08
CA ASP A 158 -8.48 -14.11 -12.33
C ASP A 158 -7.14 -14.40 -13.01
N PRO A 159 -6.70 -15.68 -13.11
CA PRO A 159 -5.42 -16.03 -13.75
C PRO A 159 -5.40 -15.74 -15.26
N LYS A 160 -6.56 -15.43 -15.88
CA LYS A 160 -6.65 -15.07 -17.31
C LYS A 160 -6.65 -13.56 -17.54
N TYR A 161 -6.74 -12.75 -16.47
CA TYR A 161 -6.72 -11.30 -16.60
C TYR A 161 -5.34 -10.84 -17.05
N LYS A 162 -5.29 -10.02 -18.10
CA LYS A 162 -4.03 -9.47 -18.63
C LYS A 162 -3.68 -8.19 -17.89
N SER A 163 -2.96 -8.32 -16.78
CA SER A 163 -2.41 -7.19 -16.05
C SER A 163 -1.27 -6.51 -16.80
N LEU A 164 -1.03 -5.24 -16.51
CA LEU A 164 0.19 -4.54 -16.91
C LEU A 164 1.34 -4.95 -15.99
N PRO A 165 2.59 -5.01 -16.49
CA PRO A 165 3.73 -5.42 -15.69
C PRO A 165 4.08 -4.36 -14.63
N LEU A 166 4.79 -4.75 -13.57
CA LEU A 166 5.24 -3.84 -12.49
C LEU A 166 6.03 -2.64 -13.05
N GLU A 167 6.79 -2.85 -14.12
CA GLU A 167 7.55 -1.81 -14.82
C GLU A 167 6.68 -0.63 -15.28
N HIS A 168 5.43 -0.91 -15.68
CA HIS A 168 4.48 0.13 -16.10
C HIS A 168 4.16 1.10 -14.93
N PHE A 169 4.06 0.57 -13.72
CA PHE A 169 3.68 1.33 -12.53
C PHE A 169 4.86 2.02 -11.82
N LYS A 170 6.11 1.60 -12.08
CA LYS A 170 7.32 2.18 -11.48
C LYS A 170 7.37 3.72 -11.53
N PRO A 171 7.08 4.38 -12.67
CA PRO A 171 7.10 5.84 -12.72
C PRO A 171 6.06 6.48 -11.78
N MET A 172 4.87 5.87 -11.64
CA MET A 172 3.80 6.37 -10.78
C MET A 172 4.20 6.23 -9.30
N VAL A 173 4.72 5.06 -8.90
CA VAL A 173 5.25 4.85 -7.55
C VAL A 173 6.33 5.88 -7.23
N LYS A 174 7.29 6.10 -8.13
CA LYS A 174 8.34 7.11 -7.93
C LYS A 174 7.77 8.52 -7.77
N ARG A 175 6.78 8.91 -8.58
CA ARG A 175 6.13 10.23 -8.45
C ARG A 175 5.42 10.39 -7.10
N ILE A 176 4.71 9.36 -6.63
CA ILE A 176 4.01 9.43 -5.33
C ILE A 176 5.03 9.55 -4.19
N PHE A 177 6.02 8.68 -4.13
CA PHE A 177 7.00 8.67 -3.02
C PHE A 177 8.07 9.76 -3.12
N SER A 178 8.11 10.56 -4.20
CA SER A 178 8.91 11.79 -4.30
C SER A 178 8.18 13.04 -3.77
N ARG A 179 6.90 12.94 -3.47
CA ARG A 179 6.15 14.04 -2.85
C ARG A 179 6.78 14.41 -1.51
N LYS A 180 6.70 15.70 -1.15
CA LYS A 180 7.04 16.10 0.21
C LYS A 180 6.07 15.41 1.17
N PRO A 181 6.58 14.65 2.17
CA PRO A 181 5.71 14.03 3.16
C PRO A 181 4.83 15.09 3.86
N TYR A 182 3.56 14.77 4.08
CA TYR A 182 2.72 15.64 4.89
C TYR A 182 3.35 15.74 6.28
N SER A 183 3.59 16.96 6.74
CA SER A 183 4.03 17.18 8.13
C SER A 183 2.97 16.61 9.07
N GLN A 184 3.42 15.71 9.91
CA GLN A 184 2.62 15.21 11.03
C GLN A 184 2.32 16.34 12.00
#